data_07a66ab8567c5421785236bd7affe693
#
_entry.id   07a66ab8567c5421785236bd7affe693
#
_cell.length_a   1.000
_cell.length_b   1.000
_cell.length_c   1.000
_cell.angle_alpha   90.00
_cell.angle_beta   90.00
_cell.angle_gamma   90.00
#
_symmetry.space_group_name_H-M   'P 1'
#
loop_
_entity.id
_entity.type
_entity.pdbx_description
1 polymer ?
#
loop_
_entity_poly.entity_id
_entity_poly.type
_entity_poly.pdbx_seq_one_letter_code
_entity_poly.pdbx_strand_id
1 'polypeptide(L)'
;MNRVTLHSRTLVKDSLPTPHHYLAKRDLLKCRPRGEWAVITCPSHKGGAEKTPSLSVSLIDGHFRCFACGASGGDVVALHRLITGQKFVDAVRDLGGRFE
;
A
#
# COMPACT_ATOMS: atom_id res chain seq x y z
N MET A 1 -26.61 -12.56 14.38
CA MET A 1 -26.00 -12.52 14.61
C MET A 1 -25.61 -11.89 14.66
N ASN A 2 -25.53 -11.71 14.72
CA ASN A 2 -24.92 -11.35 14.92
C ASN A 2 -24.51 -10.70 14.95
N ARG A 3 -24.69 -10.32 14.83
CA ARG A 3 -24.17 -9.82 14.90
C ARG A 3 -23.40 -9.52 14.80
N VAL A 4 -23.62 -9.31 15.64
CA VAL A 4 -22.48 -9.18 15.30
C VAL A 4 -22.09 -9.00 13.95
N THR A 5 -22.78 -8.80 13.33
CA THR A 5 -22.66 -8.76 12.02
C THR A 5 -21.94 -7.64 11.38
N LEU A 6 -21.88 -6.52 12.07
CA LEU A 6 -21.21 -5.40 11.56
C LEU A 6 -19.78 -5.63 11.27
N HIS A 7 -19.13 -6.33 12.16
CA HIS A 7 -17.75 -6.63 11.98
C HIS A 7 -17.54 -7.80 11.05
N SER A 8 -18.56 -8.32 10.49
CA SER A 8 -18.43 -9.38 9.51
C SER A 8 -18.27 -8.84 8.10
N ARG A 9 -18.19 -7.52 7.93
CA ARG A 9 -17.93 -6.94 6.63
C ARG A 9 -16.58 -7.38 6.13
N THR A 10 -16.54 -7.84 4.89
CA THR A 10 -15.33 -8.34 4.24
C THR A 10 -14.88 -7.37 3.17
N LEU A 11 -13.62 -7.03 3.18
CA LEU A 11 -13.04 -6.20 2.13
C LEU A 11 -12.99 -7.00 0.83
N VAL A 12 -13.55 -6.41 -0.22
CA VAL A 12 -13.50 -7.01 -1.55
C VAL A 12 -12.16 -6.62 -2.18
N LYS A 13 -11.20 -7.52 -2.14
CA LYS A 13 -9.84 -7.22 -2.59
C LYS A 13 -9.76 -6.85 -4.06
N ASP A 14 -10.62 -7.41 -4.89
CA ASP A 14 -10.65 -7.07 -6.30
C ASP A 14 -11.09 -5.64 -6.58
N SER A 15 -11.68 -4.97 -5.59
CA SER A 15 -12.05 -3.56 -5.73
C SER A 15 -10.87 -2.62 -5.57
N LEU A 16 -9.75 -3.12 -5.07
CA LEU A 16 -8.56 -2.31 -4.85
C LEU A 16 -7.71 -2.23 -6.12
N PRO A 17 -6.93 -1.15 -6.31
CA PRO A 17 -6.04 -1.08 -7.46
C PRO A 17 -4.94 -2.14 -7.36
N THR A 18 -4.40 -2.54 -8.51
CA THR A 18 -3.22 -3.39 -8.51
C THR A 18 -2.03 -2.60 -7.96
N PRO A 19 -1.03 -3.27 -7.37
CA PRO A 19 0.14 -2.54 -6.88
C PRO A 19 0.82 -1.70 -7.95
N HIS A 20 0.98 -2.24 -9.15
CA HIS A 20 1.61 -1.50 -10.24
C HIS A 20 0.81 -0.23 -10.59
N HIS A 21 -0.50 -0.37 -10.74
CA HIS A 21 -1.36 0.76 -11.06
C HIS A 21 -1.32 1.82 -9.97
N TYR A 22 -1.37 1.37 -8.70
CA TYR A 22 -1.31 2.28 -7.57
C TYR A 22 -0.02 3.10 -7.59
N LEU A 23 1.13 2.42 -7.75
CA LEU A 23 2.41 3.10 -7.73
C LEU A 23 2.58 4.04 -8.93
N ALA A 24 2.12 3.62 -10.09
CA ALA A 24 2.22 4.44 -11.30
C ALA A 24 1.36 5.70 -11.20
N LYS A 25 0.15 5.55 -10.69
CA LYS A 25 -0.78 6.67 -10.58
C LYS A 25 -0.28 7.72 -9.59
N ARG A 26 0.44 7.30 -8.55
CA ARG A 26 0.99 8.22 -7.55
C ARG A 26 2.40 8.69 -7.91
N ASP A 27 2.87 8.32 -9.10
CA ASP A 27 4.20 8.71 -9.57
C ASP A 27 5.32 8.23 -8.64
N LEU A 28 5.18 7.03 -8.13
CA LEU A 28 6.15 6.44 -7.23
C LEU A 28 7.14 5.50 -7.92
N LEU A 29 6.88 5.12 -9.17
CA LEU A 29 7.76 4.25 -9.93
C LEU A 29 8.88 5.05 -10.56
N LYS A 30 9.83 5.48 -9.75
CA LYS A 30 10.99 6.22 -10.23
C LYS A 30 12.06 5.31 -10.82
N CYS A 31 12.12 4.06 -10.35
CA CYS A 31 13.05 3.08 -10.87
C CYS A 31 12.26 2.02 -11.61
N ARG A 32 12.88 1.40 -12.62
CA ARG A 32 12.24 0.33 -13.35
C ARG A 32 12.05 -0.88 -12.42
N PRO A 33 10.85 -1.47 -12.36
CA PRO A 33 10.64 -2.66 -11.56
C PRO A 33 11.53 -3.82 -12.01
N ARG A 34 11.91 -4.66 -11.08
CA ARG A 34 12.68 -5.86 -11.35
C ARG A 34 11.79 -7.07 -11.10
N GLY A 35 11.32 -7.71 -12.17
CA GLY A 35 10.40 -8.83 -12.06
C GLY A 35 9.14 -8.41 -11.32
N GLU A 36 8.91 -9.04 -10.18
CA GLU A 36 7.71 -8.79 -9.38
C GLU A 36 7.90 -7.73 -8.31
N TRP A 37 9.03 -7.04 -8.32
CA TRP A 37 9.37 -6.08 -7.25
C TRP A 37 9.62 -4.69 -7.79
N ALA A 38 9.08 -3.70 -7.09
CA ALA A 38 9.39 -2.30 -7.32
C ALA A 38 10.08 -1.75 -6.08
N VAL A 39 11.02 -0.84 -6.26
CA VAL A 39 11.69 -0.17 -5.14
C VAL A 39 11.36 1.29 -5.23
N ILE A 40 10.82 1.84 -4.14
CA ILE A 40 10.40 3.24 -4.10
C ILE A 40 11.02 3.95 -2.91
N THR A 41 10.96 5.27 -2.90
CA THR A 41 11.38 6.06 -1.75
C THR A 41 10.42 5.80 -0.59
N CYS A 42 10.99 5.50 0.58
CA CYS A 42 10.17 5.23 1.76
C CYS A 42 9.58 6.53 2.30
N PRO A 43 8.24 6.61 2.46
CA PRO A 43 7.62 7.83 2.96
C PRO A 43 7.74 8.02 4.46
N SER A 44 8.17 6.99 5.19
CA SER A 44 8.16 7.05 6.66
C SER A 44 9.45 7.56 7.27
N HIS A 45 10.54 7.69 6.50
CA HIS A 45 11.75 8.28 7.06
C HIS A 45 12.25 9.40 6.18
N LYS A 46 12.91 10.38 6.82
CA LYS A 46 13.37 11.60 6.17
C LYS A 46 12.25 12.30 5.40
N GLY A 47 11.00 12.11 5.84
CA GLY A 47 9.85 12.72 5.18
C GLY A 47 9.71 12.34 3.72
N GLY A 48 10.23 11.20 3.31
CA GLY A 48 10.21 10.78 1.92
C GLY A 48 11.30 11.41 1.07
N ALA A 49 12.27 12.09 1.70
CA ALA A 49 13.30 12.84 0.98
C ALA A 49 14.61 12.08 0.80
N GLU A 50 14.62 10.78 1.06
CA GLU A 50 15.85 10.00 0.88
C GLU A 50 16.24 9.95 -0.60
N LYS A 51 17.54 9.93 -0.87
CA LYS A 51 18.03 9.88 -2.24
C LYS A 51 18.02 8.48 -2.82
N THR A 52 18.24 7.47 -1.99
CA THR A 52 18.28 6.08 -2.43
C THR A 52 16.99 5.40 -2.02
N PRO A 53 16.22 4.88 -2.99
CA PRO A 53 14.98 4.16 -2.64
C PRO A 53 15.29 2.94 -1.78
N SER A 54 14.52 2.74 -0.73
CA SER A 54 14.76 1.67 0.23
C SER A 54 13.53 0.83 0.54
N LEU A 55 12.36 1.18 -0.01
CA LEU A 55 11.14 0.43 0.25
C LEU A 55 10.82 -0.46 -0.94
N SER A 56 10.79 -1.77 -0.71
CA SER A 56 10.52 -2.77 -1.73
C SER A 56 9.04 -3.16 -1.67
N VAL A 57 8.36 -3.14 -2.81
CA VAL A 57 6.92 -3.45 -2.92
C VAL A 57 6.72 -4.57 -3.91
N SER A 58 5.96 -5.59 -3.51
CA SER A 58 5.57 -6.67 -4.42
C SER A 58 4.50 -6.18 -5.38
N LEU A 59 4.71 -6.41 -6.67
CA LEU A 59 3.72 -6.04 -7.70
C LEU A 59 2.62 -7.08 -7.83
N ILE A 60 2.71 -8.20 -7.09
CA ILE A 60 1.69 -9.24 -7.11
C ILE A 60 0.60 -8.95 -6.08
N ASP A 61 0.97 -8.72 -4.84
CA ASP A 61 0.00 -8.54 -3.75
C ASP A 61 0.16 -7.23 -2.99
N GLY A 62 1.19 -6.46 -3.29
CA GLY A 62 1.40 -5.15 -2.66
C GLY A 62 2.10 -5.19 -1.32
N HIS A 63 2.51 -6.36 -0.83
CA HIS A 63 3.23 -6.36 0.45
C HIS A 63 4.56 -5.63 0.27
N PHE A 64 5.03 -5.00 1.33
CA PHE A 64 6.20 -4.14 1.25
C PHE A 64 7.03 -4.17 2.51
N ARG A 65 8.29 -3.78 2.36
CA ARG A 65 9.20 -3.66 3.49
C ARG A 65 10.27 -2.63 3.15
N CYS A 66 10.56 -1.76 4.12
CA CYS A 66 11.65 -0.82 3.99
C CYS A 66 12.90 -1.39 4.66
N PHE A 67 13.99 -1.48 3.92
CA PHE A 67 15.23 -2.02 4.46
C PHE A 67 15.94 -1.06 5.40
N ALA A 68 15.59 0.22 5.35
CA ALA A 68 16.24 1.23 6.18
C ALA A 68 15.55 1.43 7.53
N CYS A 69 14.23 1.47 7.57
CA CYS A 69 13.51 1.76 8.81
C CYS A 69 12.61 0.64 9.30
N GLY A 70 12.46 -0.43 8.52
CA GLY A 70 11.66 -1.57 8.93
C GLY A 70 10.15 -1.42 8.72
N ALA A 71 9.69 -0.30 8.16
CA ALA A 71 8.27 -0.14 7.85
C ALA A 71 7.83 -1.29 6.94
N SER A 72 6.68 -1.88 7.21
CA SER A 72 6.19 -3.01 6.43
C SER A 72 4.68 -3.09 6.45
N GLY A 73 4.12 -3.84 5.51
CA GLY A 73 2.69 -4.07 5.44
C GLY A 73 2.37 -5.13 4.39
N GLY A 74 1.13 -5.59 4.37
CA GLY A 74 0.74 -6.74 3.57
C GLY A 74 0.06 -6.42 2.24
N ASP A 75 -0.32 -5.19 1.98
CA ASP A 75 -1.06 -4.86 0.76
C ASP A 75 -1.02 -3.36 0.46
N VAL A 76 -1.70 -2.97 -0.64
CA VAL A 76 -1.74 -1.56 -1.04
C VAL A 76 -2.47 -0.69 -0.03
N VAL A 77 -3.41 -1.24 0.74
CA VAL A 77 -4.09 -0.47 1.78
C VAL A 77 -3.09 -0.07 2.86
N ALA A 78 -2.27 -1.03 3.30
CA ALA A 78 -1.24 -0.74 4.29
C ALA A 78 -0.23 0.27 3.77
N LEU A 79 0.15 0.17 2.50
CA LEU A 79 1.05 1.13 1.88
C LEU A 79 0.43 2.52 1.83
N HIS A 80 -0.83 2.60 1.43
CA HIS A 80 -1.53 3.88 1.37
C HIS A 80 -1.66 4.51 2.76
N ARG A 81 -1.88 3.71 3.79
CA ARG A 81 -1.91 4.19 5.17
C ARG A 81 -0.55 4.74 5.60
N LEU A 82 0.52 4.08 5.19
CA LEU A 82 1.86 4.55 5.50
C LEU A 82 2.12 5.92 4.86
N ILE A 83 1.68 6.10 3.63
CA ILE A 83 1.88 7.33 2.89
C ILE A 83 1.02 8.47 3.41
N THR A 84 -0.25 8.19 3.73
CA THR A 84 -1.24 9.23 4.05
C THR A 84 -1.52 9.41 5.53
N GLY A 85 -1.24 8.39 6.35
CA GLY A 85 -1.61 8.40 7.76
C GLY A 85 -3.07 8.08 8.01
N GLN A 86 -3.83 7.72 6.98
CA GLN A 86 -5.26 7.46 7.11
C GLN A 86 -5.54 6.17 7.89
N LYS A 87 -6.72 6.09 8.48
CA LYS A 87 -7.22 4.87 9.11
C LYS A 87 -7.57 3.87 8.02
N PHE A 88 -7.70 2.61 8.40
CA PHE A 88 -7.94 1.52 7.44
C PHE A 88 -9.15 1.78 6.55
N VAL A 89 -10.30 2.10 7.14
CA VAL A 89 -11.54 2.31 6.37
C VAL A 89 -11.39 3.48 5.41
N ASP A 90 -10.78 4.57 5.87
CA ASP A 90 -10.58 5.77 5.04
C ASP A 90 -9.63 5.48 3.89
N ALA A 91 -8.58 4.71 4.14
CA ALA A 91 -7.65 4.31 3.10
C ALA A 91 -8.32 3.44 2.04
N VAL A 92 -9.15 2.48 2.46
CA VAL A 92 -9.89 1.62 1.53
C VAL A 92 -10.79 2.46 0.64
N ARG A 93 -11.53 3.41 1.22
CA ARG A 93 -12.43 4.28 0.44
C ARG A 93 -11.64 5.15 -0.54
N ASP A 94 -10.53 5.69 -0.09
CA ASP A 94 -9.70 6.55 -0.92
C ASP A 94 -9.15 5.78 -2.13
N LEU A 95 -8.90 4.49 -1.98
CA LEU A 95 -8.44 3.64 -3.05
C LEU A 95 -9.57 3.13 -3.96
N GLY A 96 -10.82 3.48 -3.66
CA GLY A 96 -11.95 3.00 -4.42
C GLY A 96 -12.41 1.60 -4.03
N GLY A 97 -11.93 1.09 -2.90
CA GLY A 97 -12.31 -0.22 -2.41
C GLY A 97 -13.69 -0.24 -1.78
N ARG A 98 -14.23 -1.43 -1.59
CA ARG A 98 -15.52 -1.60 -0.98
C ARG A 98 -15.55 -2.83 -0.08
N PHE A 99 -16.53 -2.84 0.80
CA PHE A 99 -16.78 -3.97 1.70
C PHE A 99 -18.09 -4.64 1.33
N GLU A 100 -18.19 -5.91 1.61
CA GLU A 100 -19.44 -6.66 1.46
C GLU A 100 -19.82 -7.32 2.76
#